data_6c3837403987c65a0dd3cce88764b9ad
#
_entry.id   6c3837403987c65a0dd3cce88764b9ad
#
_cell.length_a   1.000
_cell.length_b   1.000
_cell.length_c   1.000
_cell.angle_alpha   90.00
_cell.angle_beta   90.00
_cell.angle_gamma   90.00
#
_symmetry.space_group_name_H-M   'P 1'
#
loop_
_entity.id
_entity.type
_entity.pdbx_description
1 polymer ?
#
loop_
_entity_poly.entity_id
_entity_poly.type
_entity_poly.pdbx_seq_one_letter_code
_entity_poly.pdbx_strand_id
1 'polypeptide(L)'
;MKNAMQIILKNQSLIEIEVLVKCTTDTFLKVHQLQEGIAPLFLEINHQQVNTLLELIKVSPFVLLYFDETLNFIGASYSLNGFESPFGISTQAKKILLLHYPISFQLEEVSHLTLIS
;
A
#
# COMPACT_ATOMS: atom_id res chain seq x y z
N MET A 1 20.07 2.12 -1.90
CA MET A 1 19.31 2.71 -3.02
C MET A 1 17.91 3.10 -2.57
N LYS A 2 17.50 4.29 -2.95
CA LYS A 2 16.17 4.80 -2.59
C LYS A 2 15.19 4.44 -3.68
N ASN A 3 14.04 3.91 -3.29
CA ASN A 3 12.93 3.66 -4.20
C ASN A 3 11.95 4.80 -4.05
N ALA A 4 12.04 5.80 -4.92
CA ALA A 4 11.15 6.95 -4.88
C ALA A 4 9.95 6.73 -5.77
N MET A 5 8.78 7.13 -5.27
CA MET A 5 7.51 7.04 -5.97
C MET A 5 6.73 8.31 -5.78
N GLN A 6 5.81 8.60 -6.69
CA GLN A 6 4.90 9.73 -6.57
C GLN A 6 3.46 9.23 -6.63
N ILE A 7 2.68 9.60 -5.64
CA ILE A 7 1.22 9.44 -5.71
C ILE A 7 0.68 10.66 -6.42
N ILE A 8 0.00 10.45 -7.53
CA ILE A 8 -0.61 11.51 -8.32
C ILE A 8 -2.07 11.62 -7.91
N LEU A 9 -2.49 12.78 -7.48
CA LEU A 9 -3.87 13.04 -7.09
C LEU A 9 -4.69 13.53 -8.28
N LYS A 10 -6.00 13.46 -8.15
CA LYS A 10 -6.93 13.88 -9.22
C LYS A 10 -6.78 15.34 -9.59
N ASN A 11 -6.35 16.19 -8.67
CA ASN A 11 -6.08 17.60 -8.93
C ASN A 11 -4.67 17.84 -9.48
N GLN A 12 -3.96 16.78 -9.85
CA GLN A 12 -2.59 16.77 -10.35
C GLN A 12 -1.53 17.14 -9.32
N SER A 13 -1.87 17.24 -8.05
CA SER A 13 -0.88 17.37 -6.99
C SER A 13 -0.07 16.09 -6.87
N LEU A 14 1.18 16.22 -6.42
CA LEU A 14 2.12 15.12 -6.28
C LEU A 14 2.47 14.93 -4.81
N ILE A 15 2.52 13.66 -4.38
CA ILE A 15 3.02 13.32 -3.06
C ILE A 15 4.18 12.35 -3.27
N GLU A 16 5.38 12.80 -2.94
CA GLU A 16 6.56 11.96 -3.08
C GLU A 16 6.72 11.06 -1.86
N ILE A 17 6.99 9.79 -2.11
CA ILE A 17 7.17 8.78 -1.09
C ILE A 17 8.47 8.03 -1.35
N GLU A 18 9.27 7.87 -0.30
CA GLU A 18 10.45 7.02 -0.31
C GLU A 18 10.06 5.67 0.30
N VAL A 19 10.08 4.63 -0.51
CA VAL A 19 9.68 3.28 -0.11
C VAL A 19 10.86 2.56 0.52
N LEU A 20 10.66 2.03 1.72
CA LEU A 20 11.73 1.35 2.45
C LEU A 20 11.92 -0.09 1.98
N VAL A 21 10.84 -0.77 1.62
CA VAL A 21 10.90 -2.16 1.16
C VAL A 21 10.07 -2.30 -0.11
N LYS A 22 10.66 -2.93 -1.13
CA LYS A 22 10.00 -3.22 -2.40
C LYS A 22 10.24 -4.69 -2.73
N CYS A 23 9.19 -5.50 -2.63
CA CYS A 23 9.29 -6.94 -2.90
C CYS A 23 7.91 -7.52 -3.21
N THR A 24 7.81 -8.86 -3.30
CA THR A 24 6.53 -9.53 -3.41
C THR A 24 5.93 -9.77 -2.03
N THR A 25 4.61 -10.04 -1.97
CA THR A 25 3.96 -10.39 -0.71
C THR A 25 4.57 -11.67 -0.12
N ASP A 26 4.91 -12.65 -0.96
CA ASP A 26 5.55 -13.89 -0.50
C ASP A 26 6.88 -13.62 0.18
N THR A 27 7.73 -12.81 -0.46
CA THR A 27 9.05 -12.48 0.10
C THR A 27 8.88 -11.70 1.40
N PHE A 28 7.94 -10.74 1.43
CA PHE A 28 7.71 -9.96 2.63
C PHE A 28 7.31 -10.87 3.81
N LEU A 29 6.38 -11.80 3.60
CA LEU A 29 5.89 -12.66 4.67
C LEU A 29 6.95 -13.64 5.18
N LYS A 30 7.93 -14.00 4.33
CA LYS A 30 9.01 -14.92 4.72
C LYS A 30 10.15 -14.22 5.47
N VAL A 31 10.50 -13.02 5.05
CA VAL A 31 11.75 -12.37 5.48
C VAL A 31 11.49 -11.25 6.47
N HIS A 32 10.39 -10.54 6.31
CA HIS A 32 10.10 -9.35 7.11
C HIS A 32 8.98 -9.63 8.11
N GLN A 33 9.04 -8.90 9.22
CA GLN A 33 7.94 -8.82 10.18
C GLN A 33 7.43 -7.40 10.14
N LEU A 34 6.12 -7.24 10.24
CA LEU A 34 5.52 -5.93 10.27
C LEU A 34 5.88 -5.26 11.59
N GLN A 35 6.73 -4.25 11.50
CA GLN A 35 7.22 -3.51 12.67
C GLN A 35 6.99 -2.03 12.46
N GLU A 36 6.99 -1.29 13.55
CA GLU A 36 6.96 0.16 13.48
C GLU A 36 8.17 0.66 12.67
N GLY A 37 7.91 1.57 11.74
CA GLY A 37 8.96 2.14 10.90
C GLY A 37 9.28 1.35 9.64
N ILE A 38 8.64 0.22 9.38
CA ILE A 38 8.90 -0.55 8.17
C ILE A 38 8.17 0.03 6.94
N ALA A 39 7.05 0.70 7.14
CA ALA A 39 6.36 1.39 6.04
C ALA A 39 7.06 2.71 5.71
N PRO A 40 7.00 3.20 4.46
CA PRO A 40 6.18 2.68 3.37
C PRO A 40 6.74 1.41 2.72
N LEU A 41 5.84 0.53 2.34
CA LEU A 41 6.16 -0.71 1.63
C LEU A 41 5.47 -0.73 0.27
N PHE A 42 6.16 -1.23 -0.75
CA PHE A 42 5.57 -1.45 -2.06
C PHE A 42 5.68 -2.93 -2.39
N LEU A 43 4.55 -3.60 -2.53
CA LEU A 43 4.51 -5.06 -2.69
C LEU A 43 3.79 -5.45 -3.97
N GLU A 44 4.35 -6.43 -4.69
CA GLU A 44 3.63 -7.13 -5.74
C GLU A 44 2.74 -8.19 -5.11
N ILE A 45 1.47 -8.22 -5.50
CA ILE A 45 0.47 -9.06 -4.86
C ILE A 45 0.56 -10.50 -5.37
N ASN A 46 0.65 -11.44 -4.42
CA ASN A 46 0.19 -12.80 -4.61
C ASN A 46 -1.13 -12.92 -3.86
N HIS A 47 -2.24 -13.10 -4.58
CA HIS A 47 -3.57 -13.09 -3.98
C HIS A 47 -3.76 -14.19 -2.93
N GLN A 48 -3.02 -15.28 -3.01
CA GLN A 48 -3.08 -16.34 -2.01
C GLN A 48 -2.53 -15.90 -0.66
N GLN A 49 -1.70 -14.87 -0.62
CA GLN A 49 -1.05 -14.40 0.61
C GLN A 49 -1.68 -13.12 1.17
N VAL A 50 -2.64 -12.54 0.47
CA VAL A 50 -3.21 -11.25 0.87
C VAL A 50 -3.91 -11.34 2.23
N ASN A 51 -4.66 -12.40 2.48
CA ASN A 51 -5.35 -12.54 3.75
C ASN A 51 -4.38 -12.60 4.93
N THR A 52 -3.25 -13.27 4.76
CA THR A 52 -2.22 -13.32 5.79
C THR A 52 -1.64 -11.93 6.04
N LEU A 53 -1.38 -11.18 4.98
CA LEU A 53 -0.90 -9.80 5.09
C LEU A 53 -1.91 -8.93 5.84
N LEU A 54 -3.19 -9.02 5.50
CA LEU A 54 -4.24 -8.23 6.14
C LEU A 54 -4.34 -8.54 7.62
N GLU A 55 -4.19 -9.81 8.02
CA GLU A 55 -4.19 -10.16 9.44
C GLU A 55 -3.03 -9.52 10.19
N LEU A 56 -1.86 -9.42 9.56
CA LEU A 56 -0.71 -8.80 10.20
C LEU A 56 -0.90 -7.31 10.41
N ILE A 57 -1.53 -6.60 9.48
CA ILE A 57 -1.67 -5.15 9.58
C ILE A 57 -2.81 -4.70 10.51
N LYS A 58 -3.69 -5.62 10.93
CA LYS A 58 -4.79 -5.26 11.83
C LYS A 58 -4.32 -4.73 13.17
N VAL A 59 -3.10 -5.03 13.57
CA VAL A 59 -2.57 -4.65 14.88
C VAL A 59 -1.99 -3.23 14.90
N SER A 60 -1.94 -2.56 13.78
CA SER A 60 -1.34 -1.22 13.66
C SER A 60 -2.18 -0.34 12.74
N PRO A 61 -2.12 0.99 12.91
CA PRO A 61 -2.87 1.90 12.06
C PRO A 61 -2.18 2.07 10.70
N PHE A 62 -2.54 1.24 9.74
CA PHE A 62 -1.99 1.26 8.38
C PHE A 62 -3.08 1.56 7.36
N VAL A 63 -2.63 2.09 6.22
CA VAL A 63 -3.45 2.28 5.02
C VAL A 63 -2.80 1.50 3.88
N LEU A 64 -3.61 0.73 3.15
CA LEU A 64 -3.18 0.00 1.96
C LEU A 64 -3.84 0.63 0.74
N LEU A 65 -3.04 1.03 -0.22
CA LEU A 65 -3.51 1.50 -1.52
C LEU A 65 -3.29 0.39 -2.54
N TYR A 66 -4.32 0.06 -3.31
CA TYR A 66 -4.25 -0.98 -4.32
C TYR A 66 -4.18 -0.37 -5.71
N PHE A 67 -3.28 -0.89 -6.52
CA PHE A 67 -3.06 -0.43 -7.90
C PHE A 67 -3.14 -1.61 -8.85
N ASP A 68 -3.61 -1.36 -10.07
CA ASP A 68 -3.60 -2.35 -11.13
C ASP A 68 -2.20 -2.45 -11.76
N GLU A 69 -2.08 -3.24 -12.82
CA GLU A 69 -0.80 -3.48 -13.49
C GLU A 69 -0.17 -2.20 -14.06
N THR A 70 -1.01 -1.24 -14.44
CA THR A 70 -0.54 0.06 -14.98
C THR A 70 -0.45 1.13 -13.92
N LEU A 71 -0.56 0.76 -12.65
CA LEU A 71 -0.44 1.63 -11.48
C LEU A 71 -1.58 2.64 -11.34
N ASN A 72 -2.74 2.34 -11.90
CA ASN A 72 -3.96 3.10 -11.61
C ASN A 72 -4.54 2.67 -10.27
N PHE A 73 -4.98 3.65 -9.48
CA PHE A 73 -5.57 3.38 -8.17
C PHE A 73 -6.94 2.74 -8.33
N ILE A 74 -7.14 1.60 -7.67
CA ILE A 74 -8.40 0.84 -7.79
C ILE A 74 -9.09 0.59 -6.46
N GLY A 75 -8.47 0.96 -5.34
CA GLY A 75 -9.13 0.81 -4.05
C GLY A 75 -8.16 0.93 -2.90
N ALA A 76 -8.70 0.94 -1.69
CA ALA A 76 -7.91 1.06 -0.48
C ALA A 76 -8.55 0.26 0.64
N SER A 77 -7.72 -0.19 1.58
CA SER A 77 -8.14 -0.76 2.84
C SER A 77 -7.40 -0.07 3.96
N TYR A 78 -8.01 -0.01 5.15
CA TYR A 78 -7.32 0.60 6.28
C TYR A 78 -7.72 -0.09 7.58
N SER A 79 -6.84 0.00 8.57
CA SER A 79 -7.11 -0.44 9.93
C SER A 79 -6.71 0.71 10.87
N LEU A 80 -7.69 1.29 11.54
CA LEU A 80 -7.52 2.47 12.39
C LEU A 80 -8.18 2.23 13.74
N ASN A 81 -7.38 2.05 14.79
CA ASN A 81 -7.89 1.97 16.17
C ASN A 81 -9.06 0.99 16.34
N GLY A 82 -8.93 -0.21 15.76
CA GLY A 82 -10.00 -1.19 15.77
C GLY A 82 -11.06 -1.02 14.71
N PHE A 83 -10.98 0.04 13.93
CA PHE A 83 -11.85 0.28 12.79
C PHE A 83 -11.24 -0.33 11.55
N GLU A 84 -11.96 -1.20 10.88
CA GLU A 84 -11.47 -1.83 9.65
C GLU A 84 -12.42 -1.51 8.51
N SER A 85 -11.86 -1.10 7.38
CA SER A 85 -12.66 -1.01 6.16
C SER A 85 -12.98 -2.42 5.67
N PRO A 86 -14.11 -2.60 4.95
CA PRO A 86 -14.40 -3.91 4.35
C PRO A 86 -13.25 -4.30 3.43
N PHE A 87 -12.75 -5.51 3.60
CA PHE A 87 -11.64 -5.99 2.80
C PHE A 87 -12.16 -6.79 1.62
N GLY A 88 -12.31 -6.10 0.49
CA GLY A 88 -12.53 -6.75 -0.77
C GLY A 88 -11.46 -6.30 -1.74
N ILE A 89 -10.44 -7.10 -1.94
CA ILE A 89 -9.40 -6.75 -2.89
C ILE A 89 -9.82 -7.26 -4.27
N SER A 90 -9.92 -6.33 -5.22
CA SER A 90 -10.20 -6.68 -6.60
C SER A 90 -9.14 -7.64 -7.14
N THR A 91 -9.56 -8.61 -7.95
CA THR A 91 -8.63 -9.51 -8.63
C THR A 91 -7.72 -8.77 -9.62
N GLN A 92 -8.07 -7.52 -9.97
CA GLN A 92 -7.24 -6.68 -10.84
C GLN A 92 -6.11 -6.00 -10.08
N ALA A 93 -6.13 -6.03 -8.76
CA ALA A 93 -5.05 -5.45 -7.96
C ALA A 93 -3.77 -6.25 -8.16
N LYS A 94 -2.69 -5.57 -8.55
CA LYS A 94 -1.38 -6.17 -8.79
C LYS A 94 -0.30 -5.63 -7.86
N LYS A 95 -0.50 -4.43 -7.31
CA LYS A 95 0.46 -3.76 -6.44
C LYS A 95 -0.25 -3.20 -5.22
N ILE A 96 0.45 -3.23 -4.09
CA ILE A 96 0.00 -2.62 -2.83
C ILE A 96 1.05 -1.63 -2.38
N LEU A 97 0.61 -0.42 -2.03
CA LEU A 97 1.44 0.54 -1.30
C LEU A 97 0.90 0.62 0.13
N LEU A 98 1.72 0.22 1.09
CA LEU A 98 1.34 0.23 2.50
C LEU A 98 1.97 1.44 3.18
N LEU A 99 1.13 2.26 3.81
CA LEU A 99 1.53 3.49 4.47
C LEU A 99 1.11 3.45 5.94
N HIS A 100 1.90 4.13 6.79
CA HIS A 100 1.46 4.42 8.15
C HIS A 100 0.36 5.47 8.15
N TYR A 101 -0.60 5.31 9.04
CA TYR A 101 -1.57 6.36 9.32
C TYR A 101 -0.98 7.31 10.38
N PRO A 102 -1.18 8.63 10.32
CA PRO A 102 -2.03 9.35 9.38
C PRO A 102 -1.35 9.61 8.03
N ILE A 103 -2.16 9.77 7.01
CA ILE A 103 -1.71 10.18 5.68
C ILE A 103 -2.10 11.64 5.43
N SER A 104 -1.37 12.31 4.54
CA SER A 104 -1.53 13.74 4.29
C SER A 104 -2.51 14.08 3.18
N PHE A 105 -3.20 13.08 2.63
CA PHE A 105 -4.09 13.24 1.48
C PHE A 105 -5.37 12.43 1.70
N GLN A 106 -6.39 12.74 0.89
CA GLN A 106 -7.66 12.01 0.91
C GLN A 106 -7.55 10.78 -0.01
N LEU A 107 -8.03 9.62 0.47
CA LEU A 107 -7.98 8.41 -0.34
C LEU A 107 -8.76 8.55 -1.65
N GLU A 108 -9.87 9.27 -1.61
CA GLU A 108 -10.73 9.50 -2.78
C GLU A 108 -10.06 10.33 -3.86
N GLU A 109 -9.01 11.05 -3.51
CA GLU A 109 -8.29 11.92 -4.43
C GLU A 109 -7.15 11.21 -5.18
N VAL A 110 -6.83 9.99 -4.82
CA VAL A 110 -5.73 9.26 -5.46
C VAL A 110 -6.13 8.85 -6.89
N SER A 111 -5.26 9.17 -7.84
CA SER A 111 -5.46 8.81 -9.25
C SER A 111 -4.59 7.63 -9.65
N HIS A 112 -3.29 7.78 -9.54
CA HIS A 112 -2.35 6.74 -9.95
C HIS A 112 -1.00 6.93 -9.26
N LEU A 113 -0.12 5.95 -9.46
CA LEU A 113 1.23 5.94 -8.89
C LEU A 113 2.24 6.02 -10.01
N THR A 114 3.30 6.79 -9.81
CA THR A 114 4.42 6.89 -10.76
C THR A 114 5.70 6.47 -10.06
N LEU A 115 6.46 5.61 -10.70
CA LEU A 115 7.78 5.19 -10.20
C LEU A 115 8.83 6.16 -10.73
N ILE A 116 9.66 6.70 -9.82
CA ILE A 116 10.70 7.65 -10.19
C ILE A 116 12.03 6.95 -10.40
N SER A 117 12.25 5.86 -9.67
CA SER A 117 13.51 5.15 -9.75
C SER A 117 13.35 3.65 -9.68
#